data_59331a4a14247f9bc49d2fd453ce3447
#
_entry.id   59331a4a14247f9bc49d2fd453ce3447
#
_cell.length_a   1.000
_cell.length_b   1.000
_cell.length_c   1.000
_cell.angle_alpha   90.00
_cell.angle_beta   90.00
_cell.angle_gamma   90.00
#
_symmetry.space_group_name_H-M   'P 1'
#
loop_
_entity.id
_entity.type
_entity.pdbx_description
1 polymer ?
#
loop_
_entity_poly.entity_id
_entity_poly.type
_entity_poly.pdbx_seq_one_letter_code
_entity_poly.pdbx_strand_id
1 'polypeptide(L)'
;MTDAIRYEKGQDNIVVLTMDMPGQSANTMNAVYREAMGKIVDRLEAEKDSIAGVIVTSAKKTFFAGGDLNELIKVTKADAAQFYQMILNIKGQLRRLECLGKPVVAAINGAALGGGWEIALACHYRIALDSPAVQIGLPEVTLGLLPGGGGVVRMVRILGLEKSLPYLLEGKKVRPDAALKAGLIHELATSAEDMLAKARAWIAANPAAVQ
;
A
#
# COMPACT_ATOMS: atom_id res chain seq x y z
N MET A 1 -5.10 -15.37 -18.10
CA MET A 1 -5.62 -14.17 -17.39
C MET A 1 -4.41 -13.48 -16.81
N THR A 2 -4.16 -12.23 -17.18
CA THR A 2 -3.09 -11.43 -16.57
C THR A 2 -3.57 -11.01 -15.19
N ASP A 3 -2.90 -11.52 -14.15
CA ASP A 3 -3.23 -11.18 -12.77
C ASP A 3 -2.88 -9.71 -12.50
N ALA A 4 -3.78 -8.99 -11.82
CA ALA A 4 -3.56 -7.58 -11.46
C ALA A 4 -2.38 -7.39 -10.49
N ILE A 5 -1.93 -8.48 -9.86
CA ILE A 5 -0.75 -8.52 -8.98
C ILE A 5 0.07 -9.75 -9.37
N ARG A 6 1.32 -9.55 -9.79
CA ARG A 6 2.27 -10.64 -10.01
C ARG A 6 2.91 -11.04 -8.68
N TYR A 7 3.08 -12.35 -8.49
CA TYR A 7 3.72 -12.96 -7.33
C TYR A 7 5.00 -13.64 -7.78
N GLU A 8 6.15 -13.11 -7.40
CA GLU A 8 7.47 -13.61 -7.80
C GLU A 8 8.31 -13.90 -6.56
N LYS A 9 8.60 -15.18 -6.30
CA LYS A 9 9.45 -15.60 -5.18
C LYS A 9 10.89 -15.75 -5.67
N GLY A 10 11.80 -14.98 -5.11
CA GLY A 10 13.23 -15.04 -5.41
C GLY A 10 13.95 -16.23 -4.75
N GLN A 11 15.21 -16.44 -5.14
CA GLN A 11 16.08 -17.45 -4.52
C GLN A 11 16.37 -17.16 -3.03
N ASP A 12 16.26 -15.91 -2.62
CA ASP A 12 16.37 -15.44 -1.25
C ASP A 12 15.08 -15.65 -0.42
N ASN A 13 14.10 -16.35 -1.00
CA ASN A 13 12.77 -16.56 -0.43
C ASN A 13 11.97 -15.26 -0.15
N ILE A 14 12.38 -14.13 -0.70
CA ILE A 14 11.61 -12.90 -0.65
C ILE A 14 10.61 -12.91 -1.81
N VAL A 15 9.35 -12.63 -1.49
CA VAL A 15 8.28 -12.48 -2.46
C VAL A 15 8.17 -11.03 -2.89
N VAL A 16 8.21 -10.79 -4.20
CA VAL A 16 7.93 -9.48 -4.78
C VAL A 16 6.50 -9.50 -5.34
N LEU A 17 5.64 -8.68 -4.79
CA LEU A 17 4.29 -8.43 -5.27
C LEU A 17 4.32 -7.18 -6.16
N THR A 18 4.18 -7.37 -7.45
CA THR A 18 4.16 -6.26 -8.41
C THR A 18 2.74 -5.99 -8.88
N MET A 19 2.17 -4.88 -8.44
CA MET A 19 0.84 -4.43 -8.88
C MET A 19 0.90 -3.96 -10.33
N ASP A 20 0.08 -4.57 -11.20
CA ASP A 20 0.09 -4.31 -12.64
C ASP A 20 -1.31 -4.50 -13.24
N MET A 21 -2.21 -3.55 -12.95
CA MET A 21 -3.61 -3.60 -13.42
C MET A 21 -3.68 -3.68 -14.95
N PRO A 22 -4.26 -4.76 -15.51
CA PRO A 22 -4.34 -4.93 -16.95
C PRO A 22 -5.15 -3.83 -17.63
N GLY A 23 -4.63 -3.30 -18.75
CA GLY A 23 -5.34 -2.31 -19.57
C GLY A 23 -5.52 -0.93 -18.91
N GLN A 24 -4.89 -0.67 -17.76
CA GLN A 24 -4.96 0.63 -17.08
C GLN A 24 -3.58 1.26 -16.93
N SER A 25 -3.54 2.59 -16.96
CA SER A 25 -2.30 3.37 -16.77
C SER A 25 -1.87 3.47 -15.31
N ALA A 26 -2.78 3.19 -14.36
CA ALA A 26 -2.53 3.22 -12.92
C ALA A 26 -3.23 2.03 -12.23
N ASN A 27 -2.70 1.62 -11.08
CA ASN A 27 -3.38 0.69 -10.20
C ASN A 27 -4.43 1.44 -9.37
N THR A 28 -5.64 0.91 -9.28
CA THR A 28 -6.74 1.43 -8.48
C THR A 28 -7.41 0.31 -7.68
N MET A 29 -8.07 0.67 -6.58
CA MET A 29 -8.73 -0.29 -5.68
C MET A 29 -10.13 -0.66 -6.23
N ASN A 30 -10.14 -1.22 -7.44
CA ASN A 30 -11.34 -1.75 -8.11
C ASN A 30 -11.59 -3.23 -7.73
N ALA A 31 -12.66 -3.81 -8.28
CA ALA A 31 -13.04 -5.19 -8.00
C ALA A 31 -11.93 -6.21 -8.37
N VAL A 32 -11.24 -6.00 -9.51
CA VAL A 32 -10.17 -6.90 -9.98
C VAL A 32 -8.98 -6.88 -9.00
N TYR A 33 -8.57 -5.70 -8.53
CA TYR A 33 -7.52 -5.57 -7.52
C TYR A 33 -7.93 -6.26 -6.21
N ARG A 34 -9.15 -5.99 -5.72
CA ARG A 34 -9.63 -6.55 -4.44
C ARG A 34 -9.65 -8.08 -4.44
N GLU A 35 -10.08 -8.69 -5.56
CA GLU A 35 -10.04 -10.14 -5.74
C GLU A 35 -8.60 -10.67 -5.79
N ALA A 36 -7.74 -10.04 -6.59
CA ALA A 36 -6.33 -10.42 -6.70
C ALA A 36 -5.61 -10.33 -5.35
N MET A 37 -5.82 -9.24 -4.60
CA MET A 37 -5.20 -9.04 -3.28
C MET A 37 -5.68 -10.08 -2.27
N GLY A 38 -6.95 -10.47 -2.30
CA GLY A 38 -7.46 -11.56 -1.46
C GLY A 38 -6.72 -12.87 -1.70
N LYS A 39 -6.60 -13.29 -2.97
CA LYS A 39 -5.87 -14.51 -3.37
C LYS A 39 -4.38 -14.43 -2.98
N ILE A 40 -3.76 -13.25 -3.14
CA ILE A 40 -2.36 -13.03 -2.76
C ILE A 40 -2.18 -13.20 -1.24
N VAL A 41 -3.03 -12.60 -0.43
CA VAL A 41 -2.92 -12.71 1.03
C VAL A 41 -3.15 -14.15 1.48
N ASP A 42 -4.14 -14.86 0.92
CA ASP A 42 -4.37 -16.30 1.19
C ASP A 42 -3.11 -17.12 0.87
N ARG A 43 -2.47 -16.86 -0.27
CA ARG A 43 -1.23 -17.54 -0.69
C ARG A 43 -0.05 -17.22 0.24
N LEU A 44 0.13 -15.95 0.60
CA LEU A 44 1.20 -15.55 1.52
C LEU A 44 1.07 -16.24 2.88
N GLU A 45 -0.15 -16.33 3.42
CA GLU A 45 -0.39 -17.05 4.69
C GLU A 45 -0.12 -18.55 4.58
N ALA A 46 -0.52 -19.17 3.46
CA ALA A 46 -0.24 -20.58 3.22
C ALA A 46 1.26 -20.87 3.05
N GLU A 47 2.02 -19.96 2.44
CA GLU A 47 3.46 -20.10 2.17
C GLU A 47 4.35 -19.45 3.24
N LYS A 48 3.80 -18.86 4.32
CA LYS A 48 4.54 -18.00 5.26
C LYS A 48 5.82 -18.63 5.84
N ASP A 49 5.82 -19.95 6.07
CA ASP A 49 6.98 -20.63 6.66
C ASP A 49 8.12 -20.83 5.65
N SER A 50 7.83 -20.70 4.36
CA SER A 50 8.78 -20.85 3.25
C SER A 50 9.26 -19.52 2.67
N ILE A 51 8.77 -18.38 3.18
CA ILE A 51 9.16 -17.06 2.72
C ILE A 51 9.92 -16.29 3.81
N ALA A 52 10.90 -15.47 3.39
CA ALA A 52 11.69 -14.62 4.27
C ALA A 52 11.00 -13.27 4.52
N GLY A 53 10.24 -12.78 3.55
CA GLY A 53 9.51 -11.51 3.63
C GLY A 53 8.84 -11.16 2.30
N VAL A 54 8.21 -9.98 2.27
CA VAL A 54 7.41 -9.52 1.12
C VAL A 54 7.80 -8.09 0.76
N ILE A 55 7.94 -7.82 -0.54
CA ILE A 55 8.09 -6.47 -1.09
C ILE A 55 6.84 -6.18 -1.93
N VAL A 56 6.18 -5.06 -1.68
CA VAL A 56 5.03 -4.58 -2.47
C VAL A 56 5.48 -3.42 -3.33
N THR A 57 5.33 -3.51 -4.64
CA THR A 57 5.71 -2.47 -5.60
C THR A 57 4.74 -2.40 -6.77
N SER A 58 5.01 -1.55 -7.76
CA SER A 58 4.16 -1.35 -8.93
C SER A 58 4.96 -1.38 -10.23
N ALA A 59 4.38 -1.97 -11.28
CA ALA A 59 4.88 -1.88 -12.65
C ALA A 59 4.45 -0.58 -13.37
N LYS A 60 3.55 0.19 -12.77
CA LYS A 60 3.06 1.45 -13.33
C LYS A 60 3.96 2.64 -12.93
N LYS A 61 3.77 3.79 -13.59
CA LYS A 61 4.43 5.05 -13.19
C LYS A 61 4.00 5.54 -11.80
N THR A 62 2.81 5.14 -11.35
CA THR A 62 2.31 5.37 -9.99
C THR A 62 2.46 4.11 -9.17
N PHE A 63 2.67 4.23 -7.87
CA PHE A 63 2.57 3.10 -6.96
C PHE A 63 1.12 2.60 -6.94
N PHE A 64 0.17 3.51 -6.57
CA PHE A 64 -1.25 3.20 -6.57
C PHE A 64 -2.07 4.49 -6.43
N ALA A 65 -3.10 4.66 -7.26
CA ALA A 65 -3.83 5.93 -7.38
C ALA A 65 -5.06 6.08 -6.45
N GLY A 66 -5.31 5.11 -5.57
CA GLY A 66 -6.43 5.17 -4.62
C GLY A 66 -7.66 4.39 -5.08
N GLY A 67 -8.83 4.79 -4.60
CA GLY A 67 -10.12 4.19 -4.97
C GLY A 67 -10.46 4.40 -6.44
N ASP A 68 -11.23 3.49 -7.02
CA ASP A 68 -11.77 3.69 -8.37
C ASP A 68 -12.97 4.65 -8.29
N LEU A 69 -12.76 5.88 -8.76
CA LEU A 69 -13.79 6.92 -8.72
C LEU A 69 -15.00 6.58 -9.60
N ASN A 70 -14.81 5.78 -10.67
CA ASN A 70 -15.90 5.34 -11.54
C ASN A 70 -16.80 4.30 -10.85
N GLU A 71 -16.25 3.49 -9.94
CA GLU A 71 -17.04 2.62 -9.06
C GLU A 71 -17.72 3.46 -7.97
N LEU A 72 -16.98 4.32 -7.29
CA LEU A 72 -17.48 5.08 -6.14
C LEU A 72 -18.64 6.02 -6.46
N ILE A 73 -18.61 6.70 -7.62
CA ILE A 73 -19.66 7.64 -8.00
C ILE A 73 -21.02 6.96 -8.26
N LYS A 74 -21.03 5.64 -8.49
CA LYS A 74 -22.24 4.85 -8.74
C LYS A 74 -22.89 4.33 -7.47
N VAL A 75 -22.19 4.40 -6.32
CA VAL A 75 -22.70 3.89 -5.05
C VAL A 75 -23.84 4.77 -4.55
N THR A 76 -24.95 4.15 -4.19
CA THR A 76 -26.15 4.79 -3.65
C THR A 76 -26.41 4.35 -2.22
N LYS A 77 -27.40 4.94 -1.56
CA LYS A 77 -27.83 4.51 -0.22
C LYS A 77 -28.34 3.06 -0.19
N ALA A 78 -28.87 2.56 -1.29
CA ALA A 78 -29.33 1.17 -1.41
C ALA A 78 -28.16 0.18 -1.32
N ASP A 79 -26.95 0.58 -1.72
CA ASP A 79 -25.76 -0.26 -1.76
C ASP A 79 -24.98 -0.24 -0.42
N ALA A 80 -25.46 0.49 0.59
CA ALA A 80 -24.70 0.77 1.82
C ALA A 80 -24.20 -0.52 2.52
N ALA A 81 -25.03 -1.56 2.62
CA ALA A 81 -24.63 -2.81 3.26
C ALA A 81 -23.52 -3.54 2.48
N GLN A 82 -23.65 -3.63 1.16
CA GLN A 82 -22.64 -4.24 0.28
C GLN A 82 -21.33 -3.46 0.29
N PHE A 83 -21.42 -2.13 0.22
CA PHE A 83 -20.28 -1.24 0.27
C PHE A 83 -19.54 -1.37 1.62
N TYR A 84 -20.27 -1.44 2.72
CA TYR A 84 -19.70 -1.67 4.05
C TYR A 84 -18.92 -2.99 4.12
N GLN A 85 -19.48 -4.10 3.62
CA GLN A 85 -18.79 -5.39 3.58
C GLN A 85 -17.54 -5.34 2.69
N MET A 86 -17.60 -4.67 1.55
CA MET A 86 -16.44 -4.44 0.68
C MET A 86 -15.30 -3.72 1.43
N ILE A 87 -15.61 -2.66 2.16
CA ILE A 87 -14.62 -1.92 2.97
C ILE A 87 -14.04 -2.81 4.09
N LEU A 88 -14.87 -3.60 4.76
CA LEU A 88 -14.38 -4.56 5.77
C LEU A 88 -13.43 -5.60 5.17
N ASN A 89 -13.72 -6.09 3.96
CA ASN A 89 -12.84 -7.03 3.26
C ASN A 89 -11.48 -6.38 2.93
N ILE A 90 -11.48 -5.16 2.40
CA ILE A 90 -10.22 -4.41 2.14
C ILE A 90 -9.41 -4.25 3.43
N LYS A 91 -10.04 -3.79 4.51
CA LYS A 91 -9.39 -3.67 5.82
C LYS A 91 -8.85 -5.02 6.32
N GLY A 92 -9.61 -6.08 6.15
CA GLY A 92 -9.22 -7.44 6.52
C GLY A 92 -7.99 -7.90 5.75
N GLN A 93 -7.94 -7.70 4.42
CA GLN A 93 -6.78 -8.04 3.59
C GLN A 93 -5.52 -7.28 4.04
N LEU A 94 -5.61 -5.98 4.24
CA LEU A 94 -4.49 -5.16 4.70
C LEU A 94 -4.05 -5.54 6.13
N ARG A 95 -5.00 -5.88 7.02
CA ARG A 95 -4.67 -6.32 8.38
C ARG A 95 -3.98 -7.69 8.38
N ARG A 96 -4.40 -8.62 7.54
CA ARG A 96 -3.74 -9.92 7.38
C ARG A 96 -2.31 -9.76 6.86
N LEU A 97 -2.09 -8.87 5.88
CA LEU A 97 -0.75 -8.54 5.39
C LEU A 97 0.12 -7.95 6.51
N GLU A 98 -0.42 -7.02 7.29
CA GLU A 98 0.22 -6.38 8.44
C GLU A 98 0.59 -7.40 9.53
N CYS A 99 -0.24 -8.43 9.72
CA CYS A 99 -0.08 -9.48 10.74
C CYS A 99 0.49 -10.80 10.19
N LEU A 100 1.11 -10.79 9.01
CA LEU A 100 1.61 -11.99 8.33
C LEU A 100 2.67 -12.74 9.17
N GLY A 101 3.34 -12.07 10.11
CA GLY A 101 4.45 -12.63 10.89
C GLY A 101 5.74 -12.73 10.10
N LYS A 102 5.82 -12.03 8.99
CA LYS A 102 7.00 -11.85 8.13
C LYS A 102 7.16 -10.38 7.78
N PRO A 103 8.39 -9.87 7.61
CA PRO A 103 8.60 -8.48 7.21
C PRO A 103 7.96 -8.17 5.86
N VAL A 104 7.23 -7.06 5.79
CA VAL A 104 6.59 -6.54 4.58
C VAL A 104 7.09 -5.13 4.32
N VAL A 105 7.63 -4.88 3.13
CA VAL A 105 8.19 -3.59 2.72
C VAL A 105 7.39 -3.01 1.56
N ALA A 106 6.98 -1.76 1.67
CA ALA A 106 6.45 -1.00 0.54
C ALA A 106 7.60 -0.31 -0.20
N ALA A 107 7.81 -0.68 -1.45
CA ALA A 107 8.76 -0.07 -2.38
C ALA A 107 8.00 0.90 -3.31
N ILE A 108 7.97 2.18 -2.93
CA ILE A 108 7.08 3.21 -3.49
C ILE A 108 7.79 3.90 -4.67
N ASN A 109 7.48 3.45 -5.87
CA ASN A 109 8.12 3.92 -7.11
C ASN A 109 7.43 5.13 -7.76
N GLY A 110 6.30 5.58 -7.25
CA GLY A 110 5.50 6.67 -7.79
C GLY A 110 4.45 7.16 -6.79
N ALA A 111 3.45 7.91 -7.26
CA ALA A 111 2.40 8.41 -6.39
C ALA A 111 1.67 7.29 -5.64
N ALA A 112 1.59 7.41 -4.31
CA ALA A 112 0.89 6.53 -3.39
C ALA A 112 -0.21 7.34 -2.68
N LEU A 113 -1.41 7.36 -3.25
CA LEU A 113 -2.49 8.23 -2.80
C LEU A 113 -3.70 7.42 -2.34
N GLY A 114 -4.39 7.90 -1.30
CA GLY A 114 -5.59 7.25 -0.78
C GLY A 114 -5.35 5.79 -0.43
N GLY A 115 -6.15 4.89 -1.00
CA GLY A 115 -5.96 3.44 -0.82
C GLY A 115 -4.54 2.94 -1.11
N GLY A 116 -3.79 3.62 -2.01
CA GLY A 116 -2.39 3.30 -2.27
C GLY A 116 -1.48 3.61 -1.08
N TRP A 117 -1.74 4.71 -0.42
CA TRP A 117 -1.04 5.04 0.82
C TRP A 117 -1.47 4.11 1.97
N GLU A 118 -2.74 3.70 2.01
CA GLU A 118 -3.24 2.73 3.00
C GLU A 118 -2.58 1.35 2.85
N ILE A 119 -2.28 0.91 1.62
CA ILE A 119 -1.47 -0.29 1.36
C ILE A 119 -0.06 -0.12 1.93
N ALA A 120 0.60 1.00 1.64
CA ALA A 120 1.94 1.27 2.14
C ALA A 120 1.99 1.38 3.67
N LEU A 121 0.96 1.97 4.29
CA LEU A 121 0.82 2.04 5.75
C LEU A 121 0.61 0.67 6.42
N ALA A 122 0.09 -0.31 5.71
CA ALA A 122 -0.05 -1.68 6.21
C ALA A 122 1.24 -2.50 6.07
N CYS A 123 2.31 -1.93 5.50
CA CYS A 123 3.64 -2.54 5.44
C CYS A 123 4.49 -2.09 6.63
N HIS A 124 5.40 -2.95 7.11
CA HIS A 124 6.28 -2.69 8.25
C HIS A 124 7.32 -1.60 7.94
N TYR A 125 7.82 -1.56 6.72
CA TYR A 125 8.82 -0.60 6.26
C TYR A 125 8.40 0.04 4.95
N ARG A 126 8.74 1.30 4.74
CA ARG A 126 8.38 2.08 3.54
C ARG A 126 9.61 2.76 2.99
N ILE A 127 9.98 2.41 1.76
CA ILE A 127 11.06 3.03 0.99
C ILE A 127 10.42 3.76 -0.18
N ALA A 128 10.78 5.00 -0.44
CA ALA A 128 10.29 5.74 -1.59
C ALA A 128 11.42 6.14 -2.52
N LEU A 129 11.14 6.09 -3.82
CA LEU A 129 12.04 6.66 -4.83
C LEU A 129 12.13 8.18 -4.61
N ASP A 130 13.34 8.71 -4.55
CA ASP A 130 13.59 10.16 -4.48
C ASP A 130 13.33 10.80 -5.85
N SER A 131 12.06 11.06 -6.11
CA SER A 131 11.58 11.56 -7.38
C SER A 131 10.44 12.56 -7.19
N PRO A 132 10.38 13.63 -7.99
CA PRO A 132 9.25 14.56 -7.97
C PRO A 132 7.92 13.91 -8.38
N ALA A 133 7.95 12.75 -9.05
CA ALA A 133 6.75 11.99 -9.41
C ALA A 133 6.11 11.27 -8.21
N VAL A 134 6.86 11.05 -7.12
CA VAL A 134 6.32 10.45 -5.90
C VAL A 134 5.59 11.50 -5.08
N GLN A 135 4.33 11.21 -4.79
CA GLN A 135 3.49 11.96 -3.87
C GLN A 135 2.80 10.98 -2.92
N ILE A 136 2.76 11.31 -1.65
CA ILE A 136 2.24 10.46 -0.58
C ILE A 136 1.15 11.22 0.17
N GLY A 137 0.00 10.59 0.40
CA GLY A 137 -1.07 11.24 1.17
C GLY A 137 -2.43 10.56 1.08
N LEU A 138 -3.36 11.10 1.86
CA LEU A 138 -4.77 10.66 1.97
C LEU A 138 -5.69 11.81 1.52
N PRO A 139 -5.90 11.99 0.20
CA PRO A 139 -6.67 13.12 -0.34
C PRO A 139 -8.19 12.92 -0.26
N GLU A 140 -8.69 11.87 0.37
CA GLU A 140 -10.10 11.48 0.38
C GLU A 140 -11.02 12.62 0.81
N VAL A 141 -10.62 13.43 1.78
CA VAL A 141 -11.41 14.57 2.30
C VAL A 141 -11.70 15.60 1.19
N THR A 142 -10.80 15.78 0.24
CA THR A 142 -11.00 16.71 -0.89
C THR A 142 -12.10 16.24 -1.88
N LEU A 143 -12.53 14.99 -1.74
CA LEU A 143 -13.61 14.36 -2.50
C LEU A 143 -14.86 14.13 -1.64
N GLY A 144 -14.91 14.65 -0.41
CA GLY A 144 -16.01 14.39 0.53
C GLY A 144 -16.04 12.96 1.07
N LEU A 145 -14.89 12.25 1.02
CA LEU A 145 -14.73 10.87 1.47
C LEU A 145 -13.83 10.78 2.71
N LEU A 146 -13.76 9.59 3.29
CA LEU A 146 -12.81 9.24 4.36
C LEU A 146 -11.89 8.10 3.89
N PRO A 147 -10.64 8.03 4.39
CA PRO A 147 -9.76 6.90 4.15
C PRO A 147 -10.37 5.60 4.68
N GLY A 148 -10.79 4.72 3.77
CA GLY A 148 -11.60 3.53 4.09
C GLY A 148 -10.80 2.27 4.43
N GLY A 149 -9.55 2.13 3.97
CA GLY A 149 -8.72 0.93 4.17
C GLY A 149 -7.94 0.89 5.49
N GLY A 150 -8.16 1.86 6.39
CA GLY A 150 -7.52 1.92 7.71
C GLY A 150 -6.43 2.98 7.83
N GLY A 151 -6.34 3.90 6.86
CA GLY A 151 -5.37 4.99 6.83
C GLY A 151 -5.47 5.92 8.05
N VAL A 152 -6.69 6.24 8.50
CA VAL A 152 -6.92 7.08 9.69
C VAL A 152 -6.20 6.49 10.91
N VAL A 153 -6.44 5.21 11.21
CA VAL A 153 -5.88 4.55 12.40
C VAL A 153 -4.36 4.44 12.30
N ARG A 154 -3.83 4.04 11.13
CA ARG A 154 -2.38 3.86 10.94
C ARG A 154 -1.63 5.19 10.97
N MET A 155 -2.16 6.24 10.35
CA MET A 155 -1.57 7.58 10.41
C MET A 155 -1.45 8.07 11.85
N VAL A 156 -2.53 7.95 12.63
CA VAL A 156 -2.53 8.37 14.05
C VAL A 156 -1.55 7.53 14.89
N ARG A 157 -1.42 6.24 14.62
CA ARG A 157 -0.44 5.39 15.31
C ARG A 157 1.01 5.75 14.98
N ILE A 158 1.29 6.12 13.74
CA ILE A 158 2.65 6.46 13.28
C ILE A 158 3.07 7.86 13.74
N LEU A 159 2.20 8.86 13.59
CA LEU A 159 2.55 10.27 13.79
C LEU A 159 2.02 10.86 15.11
N GLY A 160 1.09 10.20 15.79
CA GLY A 160 0.24 10.78 16.81
C GLY A 160 -0.89 11.60 16.21
N LEU A 161 -1.90 11.93 17.04
CA LEU A 161 -3.12 12.60 16.60
C LEU A 161 -2.82 13.96 15.95
N GLU A 162 -2.11 14.84 16.66
CA GLU A 162 -1.86 16.23 16.23
C GLU A 162 -1.17 16.28 14.85
N LYS A 163 -0.07 15.54 14.66
CA LYS A 163 0.69 15.56 13.41
C LYS A 163 -0.03 14.88 12.25
N SER A 164 -1.03 14.03 12.51
CA SER A 164 -1.82 13.37 11.46
C SER A 164 -2.95 14.25 10.93
N LEU A 165 -3.42 15.26 11.68
CA LEU A 165 -4.58 16.10 11.30
C LEU A 165 -4.44 16.76 9.92
N PRO A 166 -3.32 17.39 9.52
CA PRO A 166 -3.21 18.01 8.20
C PRO A 166 -3.35 17.00 7.05
N TYR A 167 -2.90 15.75 7.25
CA TYR A 167 -3.03 14.70 6.25
C TYR A 167 -4.47 14.18 6.14
N LEU A 168 -5.18 14.12 7.26
CA LEU A 168 -6.52 13.55 7.34
C LEU A 168 -7.63 14.56 7.05
N LEU A 169 -7.47 15.81 7.50
CA LEU A 169 -8.51 16.84 7.40
C LEU A 169 -8.34 17.81 6.23
N GLU A 170 -7.10 17.97 5.73
CA GLU A 170 -6.80 18.86 4.62
C GLU A 170 -6.43 18.08 3.34
N GLY A 171 -6.25 16.76 3.43
CA GLY A 171 -5.80 15.93 2.32
C GLY A 171 -4.37 16.25 1.87
N LYS A 172 -3.52 16.72 2.80
CA LYS A 172 -2.14 17.11 2.51
C LYS A 172 -1.37 15.99 1.85
N LYS A 173 -0.75 16.32 0.72
CA LYS A 173 0.18 15.43 0.00
C LYS A 173 1.60 15.94 0.19
N VAL A 174 2.53 15.03 0.34
CA VAL A 174 3.96 15.36 0.56
C VAL A 174 4.85 14.63 -0.43
N ARG A 175 5.99 15.21 -0.73
CA ARG A 175 7.08 14.62 -1.50
C ARG A 175 7.95 13.71 -0.62
N PRO A 176 8.80 12.86 -1.21
CA PRO A 176 9.57 11.87 -0.47
C PRO A 176 10.45 12.46 0.65
N ASP A 177 11.13 13.57 0.39
CA ASP A 177 11.96 14.27 1.37
C ASP A 177 11.17 14.75 2.59
N ALA A 178 10.01 15.35 2.35
CA ALA A 178 9.10 15.80 3.41
C ALA A 178 8.46 14.60 4.14
N ALA A 179 8.15 13.52 3.43
CA ALA A 179 7.62 12.29 4.01
C ALA A 179 8.64 11.61 4.94
N LEU A 180 9.92 11.57 4.54
CA LEU A 180 11.01 11.06 5.36
C LEU A 180 11.16 11.91 6.64
N LYS A 181 11.23 13.23 6.49
CA LYS A 181 11.33 14.16 7.62
C LYS A 181 10.14 14.06 8.59
N ALA A 182 8.96 13.78 8.07
CA ALA A 182 7.75 13.60 8.88
C ALA A 182 7.66 12.20 9.55
N GLY A 183 8.51 11.24 9.19
CA GLY A 183 8.44 9.86 9.70
C GLY A 183 7.37 9.00 9.02
N LEU A 184 6.85 9.43 7.87
CA LEU A 184 5.88 8.67 7.08
C LEU A 184 6.55 7.53 6.32
N ILE A 185 7.74 7.77 5.79
CA ILE A 185 8.61 6.76 5.19
C ILE A 185 9.91 6.64 5.99
N HIS A 186 10.65 5.58 5.77
CA HIS A 186 11.86 5.26 6.54
C HIS A 186 13.15 5.53 5.76
N GLU A 187 13.08 5.47 4.41
CA GLU A 187 14.26 5.58 3.57
C GLU A 187 13.92 6.10 2.18
N LEU A 188 14.90 6.77 1.54
CA LEU A 188 14.87 7.18 0.15
C LEU A 188 15.73 6.25 -0.70
N ALA A 189 15.33 6.07 -1.95
CA ALA A 189 16.09 5.33 -2.94
C ALA A 189 16.35 6.19 -4.17
N THR A 190 17.50 6.00 -4.80
CA THR A 190 17.94 6.77 -5.98
C THR A 190 17.48 6.16 -7.29
N SER A 191 17.15 4.86 -7.30
CA SER A 191 16.62 4.13 -8.46
C SER A 191 15.68 3.00 -8.01
N ALA A 192 15.00 2.37 -8.96
CA ALA A 192 14.16 1.20 -8.69
C ALA A 192 15.01 0.01 -8.18
N GLU A 193 16.19 -0.18 -8.73
CA GLU A 193 17.14 -1.22 -8.33
C GLU A 193 17.64 -0.98 -6.90
N ASP A 194 18.03 0.27 -6.57
CA ASP A 194 18.45 0.65 -5.23
C ASP A 194 17.30 0.43 -4.22
N MET A 195 16.09 0.79 -4.60
CA MET A 195 14.90 0.62 -3.76
C MET A 195 14.65 -0.87 -3.44
N LEU A 196 14.73 -1.76 -4.42
CA LEU A 196 14.57 -3.20 -4.22
C LEU A 196 15.74 -3.80 -3.42
N ALA A 197 16.97 -3.35 -3.66
CA ALA A 197 18.14 -3.79 -2.90
C ALA A 197 18.02 -3.41 -1.41
N LYS A 198 17.63 -2.18 -1.10
CA LYS A 198 17.36 -1.71 0.25
C LYS A 198 16.23 -2.47 0.93
N ALA A 199 15.15 -2.74 0.20
CA ALA A 199 14.03 -3.53 0.71
C ALA A 199 14.47 -4.96 1.11
N ARG A 200 15.28 -5.62 0.27
CA ARG A 200 15.84 -6.95 0.54
C ARG A 200 16.78 -6.92 1.75
N ALA A 201 17.67 -5.93 1.81
CA ALA A 201 18.60 -5.76 2.92
C ALA A 201 17.86 -5.55 4.25
N TRP A 202 16.81 -4.73 4.25
CA TRP A 202 16.00 -4.49 5.44
C TRP A 202 15.26 -5.77 5.90
N ILE A 203 14.66 -6.53 4.96
CA ILE A 203 14.00 -7.80 5.26
C ILE A 203 14.97 -8.78 5.91
N ALA A 204 16.17 -8.93 5.34
CA ALA A 204 17.19 -9.83 5.87
C ALA A 204 17.66 -9.45 7.28
N ALA A 205 17.73 -8.14 7.57
CA ALA A 205 18.14 -7.62 8.88
C ALA A 205 17.00 -7.65 9.93
N ASN A 206 15.74 -7.78 9.51
CA ASN A 206 14.55 -7.68 10.38
C ASN A 206 13.59 -8.87 10.22
N PRO A 207 14.02 -10.13 10.37
CA PRO A 207 13.20 -11.31 10.07
C PRO A 207 11.98 -11.46 10.99
N ALA A 208 11.96 -10.81 12.14
CA ALA A 208 10.90 -10.83 13.14
C ALA A 208 10.12 -9.49 13.19
N ALA A 209 10.16 -8.69 12.12
CA ALA A 209 9.47 -7.41 12.11
C ALA A 209 7.95 -7.60 12.25
N VAL A 210 7.37 -6.82 13.15
CA VAL A 210 5.93 -6.72 13.43
C VAL A 210 5.54 -5.25 13.47
N GLN A 211 4.25 -4.95 13.26
CA GLN A 211 3.72 -3.59 13.30
C GLN A 211 2.89 -3.36 14.56
#